data_c420b5f3222219110c8186d386903fa9
#
_entry.id   c420b5f3222219110c8186d386903fa9
#
_cell.length_a   1.000
_cell.length_b   1.000
_cell.length_c   1.000
_cell.angle_alpha   90.00
_cell.angle_beta   90.00
_cell.angle_gamma   90.00
#
_symmetry.space_group_name_H-M   'P 1'
#
loop_
_entity.id
_entity.type
_entity.pdbx_description
1 polymer ?
#
loop_
_entity_poly.entity_id
_entity_poly.type
_entity_poly.pdbx_seq_one_letter_code
_entity_poly.pdbx_strand_id
1 'polypeptide(L)'
;MSKTLSQLLSRIKAVSITGATDKEISSIESDSRKITPGALFVAVPGVTVDGHKFIPDVVKAGATAVVCQTLPDVLDSDVTYIKVECCASALGFLASEWYDNPTDKLKLVGVTGTNGKTTTATLLYEMLRMMGYKTGLFSTVCNYVDGRAVPATQTTPDQLTLNRLMHEMVEEGCEYAFMEVSSHAADQHRIDGLRFRGAIFTNLTRDHLDYHKTVDAYMRAKKRFFDILPADAFALVNADDKAGQFMLQNTAAKKYTYSLRSQADFRCKIIESRLNGTLLNIDRHEVEVLFTGRFNAYNLLAVYGATRLLGFDEERTLVDMSRLVPVAGRFQTFESPRGYTAIVDYAHTPDALVNVLSTVRDVVGTRGKIITVVGAGGNRDRGKRPIMAKEASRLSDKLILTSDNPRFENPDDILNDMVEGLDAEDRRRMLRIADRREAIRTAAQFAQKGDVVVIAGKGHENYQEICGVKHHFDDKEVVQEIFNEEKELQQ
;
A
#
# COMPACT_ATOMS: atom_id res chain seq x y z
N MET A 1 -25.53 16.87 -4.56
CA MET A 1 -25.95 15.85 -5.56
C MET A 1 -27.27 15.25 -5.09
N SER A 2 -28.18 14.96 -6.01
CA SER A 2 -29.41 14.20 -5.76
C SER A 2 -29.62 13.29 -6.97
N LYS A 3 -30.02 12.05 -6.73
CA LYS A 3 -30.29 11.05 -7.78
C LYS A 3 -31.51 10.23 -7.39
N THR A 4 -32.27 9.77 -8.37
CA THR A 4 -33.38 8.84 -8.08
C THR A 4 -32.81 7.46 -7.72
N LEU A 5 -33.52 6.73 -6.86
CA LEU A 5 -33.12 5.38 -6.47
C LEU A 5 -33.00 4.45 -7.69
N SER A 6 -33.89 4.60 -8.69
CA SER A 6 -33.85 3.82 -9.92
C SER A 6 -32.54 4.04 -10.72
N GLN A 7 -32.01 5.26 -10.78
CA GLN A 7 -30.71 5.56 -11.40
C GLN A 7 -29.58 4.83 -10.65
N LEU A 8 -29.57 4.93 -9.31
CA LEU A 8 -28.55 4.28 -8.47
C LEU A 8 -28.55 2.75 -8.60
N LEU A 9 -29.73 2.17 -8.82
CA LEU A 9 -29.88 0.71 -8.95
C LEU A 9 -29.55 0.17 -10.36
N SER A 10 -29.21 1.02 -11.33
CA SER A 10 -28.97 0.64 -12.73
C SER A 10 -27.97 -0.49 -12.93
N ARG A 11 -26.94 -0.58 -12.07
CA ARG A 11 -25.87 -1.59 -12.09
C ARG A 11 -25.98 -2.62 -10.95
N ILE A 12 -27.05 -2.57 -10.15
CA ILE A 12 -27.25 -3.46 -8.99
C ILE A 12 -28.04 -4.71 -9.40
N LYS A 13 -27.50 -5.88 -9.11
CA LYS A 13 -28.24 -7.14 -9.22
C LYS A 13 -29.02 -7.37 -7.94
N ALA A 14 -30.23 -6.78 -7.87
CA ALA A 14 -31.13 -7.01 -6.75
C ALA A 14 -31.75 -8.41 -6.81
N VAL A 15 -31.82 -9.10 -5.65
CA VAL A 15 -32.57 -10.34 -5.47
C VAL A 15 -34.05 -10.02 -5.42
N SER A 16 -34.43 -8.97 -4.69
CA SER A 16 -35.79 -8.42 -4.64
C SER A 16 -35.76 -6.93 -4.28
N ILE A 17 -36.82 -6.22 -4.70
CA ILE A 17 -37.04 -4.81 -4.34
C ILE A 17 -38.46 -4.73 -3.79
N THR A 18 -38.61 -4.13 -2.62
CA THR A 18 -39.91 -3.88 -1.97
C THR A 18 -40.05 -2.39 -1.72
N GLY A 19 -41.02 -1.74 -2.33
CA GLY A 19 -41.26 -0.29 -2.28
C GLY A 19 -40.98 0.41 -3.62
N ALA A 20 -41.19 1.72 -3.66
CA ALA A 20 -41.04 2.54 -4.85
C ALA A 20 -39.59 2.90 -5.15
N THR A 21 -39.21 2.92 -6.44
CA THR A 21 -37.81 3.21 -6.89
C THR A 21 -37.64 4.60 -7.51
N ASP A 22 -38.71 5.38 -7.61
CA ASP A 22 -38.72 6.76 -8.12
C ASP A 22 -38.36 7.81 -7.06
N LYS A 23 -38.01 7.35 -5.85
CA LYS A 23 -37.66 8.22 -4.72
C LYS A 23 -36.30 8.91 -4.94
N GLU A 24 -36.22 10.18 -4.55
CA GLU A 24 -35.00 10.96 -4.50
C GLU A 24 -34.12 10.50 -3.33
N ILE A 25 -32.84 10.32 -3.57
CA ILE A 25 -31.84 10.00 -2.58
C ILE A 25 -30.93 11.22 -2.39
N SER A 26 -30.72 11.61 -1.13
CA SER A 26 -29.92 12.78 -0.75
C SER A 26 -28.46 12.42 -0.40
N SER A 27 -28.21 11.18 0.06
CA SER A 27 -26.87 10.64 0.39
C SER A 27 -26.85 9.13 0.38
N ILE A 28 -25.66 8.54 0.28
CA ILE A 28 -25.43 7.10 0.46
C ILE A 28 -24.54 6.93 1.68
N GLU A 29 -24.94 6.08 2.63
CA GLU A 29 -24.22 5.87 3.88
C GLU A 29 -24.16 4.37 4.23
N SER A 30 -23.02 3.96 4.79
CA SER A 30 -22.86 2.65 5.43
C SER A 30 -22.62 2.76 6.94
N ASP A 31 -22.47 3.98 7.46
CA ASP A 31 -22.38 4.30 8.88
C ASP A 31 -23.73 4.82 9.38
N SER A 32 -24.40 4.02 10.22
CA SER A 32 -25.74 4.37 10.76
C SER A 32 -25.78 5.69 11.51
N ARG A 33 -24.66 6.17 12.03
CA ARG A 33 -24.55 7.45 12.76
C ARG A 33 -24.59 8.69 11.86
N LYS A 34 -24.42 8.50 10.54
CA LYS A 34 -24.37 9.57 9.53
C LYS A 34 -25.68 9.69 8.74
N ILE A 35 -26.69 8.91 9.08
CA ILE A 35 -27.97 8.93 8.37
C ILE A 35 -28.66 10.27 8.57
N THR A 36 -29.12 10.83 7.46
CA THR A 36 -29.99 12.01 7.37
C THR A 36 -31.26 11.68 6.60
N PRO A 37 -32.33 12.45 6.74
CA PRO A 37 -33.56 12.25 5.96
C PRO A 37 -33.27 12.23 4.44
N GLY A 38 -33.80 11.24 3.74
CA GLY A 38 -33.55 11.04 2.31
C GLY A 38 -32.36 10.14 1.99
N ALA A 39 -31.64 9.63 2.99
CA ALA A 39 -30.48 8.80 2.77
C ALA A 39 -30.84 7.39 2.28
N LEU A 40 -29.94 6.80 1.47
CA LEU A 40 -29.86 5.38 1.19
C LEU A 40 -28.84 4.74 2.16
N PHE A 41 -29.28 3.85 3.02
CA PHE A 41 -28.42 3.08 3.91
C PHE A 41 -28.04 1.74 3.30
N VAL A 42 -26.75 1.38 3.35
CA VAL A 42 -26.25 0.06 2.94
C VAL A 42 -25.80 -0.71 4.17
N ALA A 43 -26.55 -1.75 4.54
CA ALA A 43 -26.30 -2.58 5.73
C ALA A 43 -25.16 -3.59 5.45
N VAL A 44 -23.91 -3.10 5.49
CA VAL A 44 -22.74 -3.95 5.25
C VAL A 44 -22.41 -4.79 6.49
N PRO A 45 -22.29 -6.13 6.38
CA PRO A 45 -21.75 -6.95 7.45
C PRO A 45 -20.27 -6.62 7.67
N GLY A 46 -19.94 -5.97 8.78
CA GLY A 46 -18.56 -5.63 9.14
C GLY A 46 -17.86 -6.76 9.90
N VAL A 47 -16.54 -6.67 10.04
CA VAL A 47 -15.73 -7.68 10.77
C VAL A 47 -16.10 -7.74 12.27
N THR A 48 -16.46 -6.62 12.86
CA THR A 48 -16.79 -6.52 14.31
C THR A 48 -18.28 -6.35 14.56
N VAL A 49 -19.00 -5.67 13.68
CA VAL A 49 -20.41 -5.34 13.84
C VAL A 49 -21.14 -5.51 12.52
N ASP A 50 -22.30 -6.17 12.55
CA ASP A 50 -23.17 -6.34 11.40
C ASP A 50 -24.08 -5.11 11.24
N GLY A 51 -24.01 -4.44 10.08
CA GLY A 51 -24.82 -3.27 9.73
C GLY A 51 -26.33 -3.52 9.74
N HIS A 52 -26.79 -4.76 9.54
CA HIS A 52 -28.21 -5.12 9.57
C HIS A 52 -28.87 -4.81 10.91
N LYS A 53 -28.12 -4.85 12.02
CA LYS A 53 -28.64 -4.54 13.36
C LYS A 53 -29.14 -3.11 13.49
N PHE A 54 -28.65 -2.20 12.65
CA PHE A 54 -28.98 -0.79 12.70
C PHE A 54 -30.13 -0.40 11.76
N ILE A 55 -30.71 -1.34 10.99
CA ILE A 55 -31.79 -1.04 10.06
C ILE A 55 -32.99 -0.34 10.77
N PRO A 56 -33.48 -0.80 11.93
CA PRO A 56 -34.60 -0.11 12.60
C PRO A 56 -34.26 1.33 13.02
N ASP A 57 -32.99 1.59 13.41
CA ASP A 57 -32.58 2.92 13.86
C ASP A 57 -32.43 3.89 12.69
N VAL A 58 -31.86 3.44 11.55
CA VAL A 58 -31.68 4.27 10.36
C VAL A 58 -33.03 4.59 9.70
N VAL A 59 -34.00 3.68 9.75
CA VAL A 59 -35.38 3.94 9.30
C VAL A 59 -36.01 5.05 10.14
N LYS A 60 -35.91 4.98 11.48
CA LYS A 60 -36.37 6.05 12.39
C LYS A 60 -35.66 7.37 12.17
N ALA A 61 -34.40 7.35 11.75
CA ALA A 61 -33.59 8.53 11.41
C ALA A 61 -33.96 9.14 10.04
N GLY A 62 -34.84 8.50 9.28
CA GLY A 62 -35.38 9.03 8.01
C GLY A 62 -34.68 8.48 6.77
N ALA A 63 -34.08 7.31 6.84
CA ALA A 63 -33.55 6.61 5.63
C ALA A 63 -34.74 6.35 4.68
N THR A 64 -34.59 6.75 3.42
CA THR A 64 -35.59 6.56 2.37
C THR A 64 -35.52 5.18 1.73
N ALA A 65 -34.30 4.59 1.70
CA ALA A 65 -34.09 3.25 1.16
C ALA A 65 -32.99 2.51 1.97
N VAL A 66 -33.09 1.19 1.98
CA VAL A 66 -32.16 0.29 2.67
C VAL A 66 -31.72 -0.84 1.73
N VAL A 67 -30.42 -1.00 1.55
CA VAL A 67 -29.81 -2.17 0.88
C VAL A 67 -29.35 -3.16 1.95
N CYS A 68 -29.80 -4.41 1.86
CA CYS A 68 -29.53 -5.43 2.87
C CYS A 68 -29.40 -6.83 2.21
N GLN A 69 -28.73 -7.76 2.89
CA GLN A 69 -28.67 -9.18 2.50
C GLN A 69 -29.85 -9.98 3.08
N THR A 70 -30.34 -9.54 4.24
CA THR A 70 -31.50 -10.11 4.92
C THR A 70 -32.49 -9.02 5.21
N LEU A 71 -33.74 -9.20 4.77
CA LEU A 71 -34.81 -8.26 5.08
C LEU A 71 -35.14 -8.30 6.59
N PRO A 72 -35.44 -7.16 7.22
CA PRO A 72 -35.96 -7.16 8.59
C PRO A 72 -37.37 -7.78 8.65
N ASP A 73 -37.73 -8.30 9.82
CA ASP A 73 -39.02 -8.97 10.04
C ASP A 73 -40.24 -7.99 9.82
N VAL A 74 -40.03 -6.73 10.10
CA VAL A 74 -41.06 -5.67 9.92
C VAL A 74 -40.50 -4.66 8.92
N LEU A 75 -41.25 -4.46 7.83
CA LEU A 75 -40.93 -3.48 6.78
C LEU A 75 -41.79 -2.23 7.01
N ASP A 76 -41.13 -1.07 6.95
CA ASP A 76 -41.80 0.23 6.91
C ASP A 76 -42.30 0.51 5.49
N SER A 77 -43.56 0.86 5.33
CA SER A 77 -44.20 1.12 4.02
C SER A 77 -43.59 2.30 3.27
N ASP A 78 -43.02 3.24 4.01
CA ASP A 78 -42.41 4.45 3.45
C ASP A 78 -40.95 4.28 3.05
N VAL A 79 -40.34 3.12 3.35
CA VAL A 79 -38.97 2.80 3.04
C VAL A 79 -38.88 1.76 1.91
N THR A 80 -37.98 1.96 0.97
CA THR A 80 -37.71 0.96 -0.07
C THR A 80 -36.59 0.03 0.38
N TYR A 81 -36.84 -1.27 0.37
CA TYR A 81 -35.86 -2.30 0.73
C TYR A 81 -35.34 -3.01 -0.51
N ILE A 82 -34.03 -3.03 -0.68
CA ILE A 82 -33.33 -3.69 -1.80
C ILE A 82 -32.53 -4.85 -1.23
N LYS A 83 -32.99 -6.08 -1.49
CA LYS A 83 -32.23 -7.28 -1.10
C LYS A 83 -31.19 -7.57 -2.15
N VAL A 84 -29.93 -7.78 -1.72
CA VAL A 84 -28.79 -8.14 -2.57
C VAL A 84 -28.05 -9.35 -2.01
N GLU A 85 -27.23 -10.02 -2.83
CA GLU A 85 -26.38 -11.12 -2.36
C GLU A 85 -25.20 -10.62 -1.50
N CYS A 86 -24.63 -9.44 -1.82
CA CYS A 86 -23.48 -8.87 -1.13
C CYS A 86 -23.61 -7.34 -1.00
N CYS A 87 -23.88 -6.86 0.21
CA CYS A 87 -24.00 -5.41 0.48
C CYS A 87 -22.70 -4.65 0.24
N ALA A 88 -21.54 -5.23 0.54
CA ALA A 88 -20.25 -4.57 0.33
C ALA A 88 -19.96 -4.34 -1.17
N SER A 89 -20.29 -5.33 -2.02
CA SER A 89 -20.21 -5.18 -3.47
C SER A 89 -21.22 -4.16 -4.00
N ALA A 90 -22.48 -4.24 -3.54
CA ALA A 90 -23.52 -3.27 -3.92
C ALA A 90 -23.12 -1.84 -3.57
N LEU A 91 -22.50 -1.60 -2.40
CA LEU A 91 -22.00 -0.28 -2.00
C LEU A 91 -21.00 0.27 -3.00
N GLY A 92 -20.09 -0.57 -3.55
CA GLY A 92 -19.11 -0.14 -4.56
C GLY A 92 -19.78 0.36 -5.85
N PHE A 93 -20.76 -0.37 -6.37
CA PHE A 93 -21.51 0.05 -7.56
C PHE A 93 -22.40 1.28 -7.30
N LEU A 94 -23.05 1.33 -6.13
CA LEU A 94 -23.85 2.50 -5.72
C LEU A 94 -22.99 3.76 -5.59
N ALA A 95 -21.82 3.64 -4.96
CA ALA A 95 -20.87 4.75 -4.83
C ALA A 95 -20.36 5.21 -6.20
N SER A 96 -20.04 4.27 -7.11
CA SER A 96 -19.63 4.60 -8.47
C SER A 96 -20.70 5.38 -9.19
N GLU A 97 -21.95 4.91 -9.15
CA GLU A 97 -23.09 5.58 -9.79
C GLU A 97 -23.39 6.93 -9.15
N TRP A 98 -23.31 7.03 -7.81
CA TRP A 98 -23.52 8.28 -7.08
C TRP A 98 -22.57 9.39 -7.54
N TYR A 99 -21.31 9.06 -7.78
CA TYR A 99 -20.27 9.98 -8.22
C TYR A 99 -20.03 9.98 -9.75
N ASP A 100 -21.05 9.65 -10.56
CA ASP A 100 -21.06 9.71 -12.02
C ASP A 100 -20.00 8.81 -12.69
N ASN A 101 -19.77 7.63 -12.12
CA ASN A 101 -18.83 6.60 -12.63
C ASN A 101 -17.46 7.20 -12.99
N PRO A 102 -16.71 7.75 -12.02
CA PRO A 102 -15.51 8.55 -12.30
C PRO A 102 -14.42 7.74 -13.04
N THR A 103 -14.39 6.41 -12.87
CA THR A 103 -13.42 5.54 -13.54
C THR A 103 -13.72 5.26 -15.01
N ASP A 104 -14.84 5.72 -15.54
CA ASP A 104 -15.09 5.74 -17.01
C ASP A 104 -14.33 6.89 -17.69
N LYS A 105 -13.99 7.94 -16.92
CA LYS A 105 -13.25 9.12 -17.39
C LYS A 105 -11.76 9.07 -17.00
N LEU A 106 -11.39 8.37 -15.92
CA LEU A 106 -10.03 8.19 -15.44
C LEU A 106 -9.43 6.87 -15.95
N LYS A 107 -8.19 6.90 -16.41
CA LYS A 107 -7.40 5.69 -16.66
C LYS A 107 -6.81 5.20 -15.34
N LEU A 108 -7.59 4.40 -14.60
CA LEU A 108 -7.21 3.88 -13.30
C LEU A 108 -6.31 2.66 -13.43
N VAL A 109 -5.12 2.69 -12.80
CA VAL A 109 -4.20 1.55 -12.70
C VAL A 109 -4.02 1.18 -11.24
N GLY A 110 -4.28 -0.09 -10.91
CA GLY A 110 -4.11 -0.61 -9.56
C GLY A 110 -2.83 -1.45 -9.43
N VAL A 111 -2.20 -1.36 -8.27
CA VAL A 111 -0.99 -2.13 -7.93
C VAL A 111 -1.27 -3.01 -6.72
N THR A 112 -1.10 -4.31 -6.86
CA THR A 112 -1.20 -5.27 -5.75
C THR A 112 0.06 -6.12 -5.60
N GLY A 113 0.22 -6.73 -4.44
CA GLY A 113 1.34 -7.57 -4.06
C GLY A 113 1.59 -7.48 -2.56
N THR A 114 2.59 -8.19 -2.04
CA THR A 114 3.00 -8.02 -0.64
C THR A 114 3.84 -6.74 -0.50
N ASN A 115 4.93 -6.65 -1.23
CA ASN A 115 5.88 -5.53 -1.22
C ASN A 115 5.85 -4.77 -2.55
N GLY A 116 6.27 -3.50 -2.56
CA GLY A 116 6.44 -2.68 -3.76
C GLY A 116 5.19 -1.91 -4.24
N LYS A 117 4.01 -2.11 -3.65
CA LYS A 117 2.77 -1.40 -4.03
C LYS A 117 2.92 0.12 -3.97
N THR A 118 3.30 0.64 -2.81
CA THR A 118 3.46 2.08 -2.57
C THR A 118 4.48 2.68 -3.52
N THR A 119 5.65 2.06 -3.63
CA THR A 119 6.71 2.52 -4.54
C THR A 119 6.21 2.57 -5.97
N THR A 120 5.65 1.48 -6.49
CA THR A 120 5.21 1.41 -7.88
C THR A 120 4.07 2.40 -8.19
N ALA A 121 3.05 2.50 -7.32
CA ALA A 121 1.93 3.43 -7.52
C ALA A 121 2.39 4.90 -7.45
N THR A 122 3.25 5.25 -6.48
CA THR A 122 3.77 6.60 -6.33
C THR A 122 4.69 6.97 -7.50
N LEU A 123 5.56 6.05 -7.95
CA LEU A 123 6.45 6.32 -9.09
C LEU A 123 5.68 6.50 -10.40
N LEU A 124 4.61 5.75 -10.63
CA LEU A 124 3.71 5.99 -11.77
C LEU A 124 3.04 7.36 -11.70
N TYR A 125 2.57 7.75 -10.53
CA TYR A 125 1.99 9.07 -10.29
C TYR A 125 3.00 10.19 -10.57
N GLU A 126 4.19 10.13 -9.99
CA GLU A 126 5.23 11.15 -10.18
C GLU A 126 5.72 11.21 -11.64
N MET A 127 5.89 10.06 -12.27
CA MET A 127 6.33 9.96 -13.66
C MET A 127 5.37 10.65 -14.62
N LEU A 128 4.06 10.38 -14.51
CA LEU A 128 3.09 11.02 -15.38
C LEU A 128 2.93 12.51 -15.08
N ARG A 129 3.11 12.93 -13.84
CA ARG A 129 3.18 14.35 -13.51
C ARG A 129 4.38 15.05 -14.16
N MET A 130 5.56 14.44 -14.13
CA MET A 130 6.75 14.97 -14.85
C MET A 130 6.51 15.04 -16.37
N MET A 131 5.73 14.11 -16.91
CA MET A 131 5.28 14.14 -18.31
C MET A 131 4.24 15.23 -18.61
N GLY A 132 3.76 15.97 -17.59
CA GLY A 132 2.81 17.08 -17.72
C GLY A 132 1.33 16.67 -17.61
N TYR A 133 1.01 15.45 -17.17
CA TYR A 133 -0.37 15.00 -16.97
C TYR A 133 -0.87 15.29 -15.57
N LYS A 134 -2.13 15.69 -15.45
CA LYS A 134 -2.82 15.75 -14.18
C LYS A 134 -3.15 14.33 -13.72
N THR A 135 -2.77 14.00 -12.49
CA THR A 135 -2.83 12.63 -11.98
C THR A 135 -3.34 12.57 -10.55
N GLY A 136 -4.00 11.45 -10.22
CA GLY A 136 -4.40 11.09 -8.86
C GLY A 136 -3.60 9.93 -8.31
N LEU A 137 -3.50 9.85 -6.97
CA LEU A 137 -2.85 8.75 -6.26
C LEU A 137 -3.64 8.34 -5.02
N PHE A 138 -3.81 7.03 -4.83
CA PHE A 138 -4.22 6.44 -3.56
C PHE A 138 -3.11 5.55 -3.02
N SER A 139 -2.54 5.93 -1.89
CA SER A 139 -1.44 5.17 -1.31
C SER A 139 -1.48 5.13 0.22
N THR A 140 -0.70 4.25 0.80
CA THR A 140 -0.54 4.12 2.25
C THR A 140 0.01 5.42 2.88
N VAL A 141 0.85 6.14 2.14
CA VAL A 141 1.53 7.35 2.62
C VAL A 141 0.58 8.55 2.60
N CYS A 142 0.02 8.83 1.45
CA CYS A 142 -0.86 9.98 1.22
C CYS A 142 -1.66 9.76 -0.07
N ASN A 143 -2.89 10.25 -0.11
CA ASN A 143 -3.65 10.35 -1.35
C ASN A 143 -3.37 11.73 -1.99
N TYR A 144 -3.43 11.79 -3.31
CA TYR A 144 -3.24 13.06 -4.03
C TYR A 144 -4.32 13.25 -5.09
N VAL A 145 -4.84 14.45 -5.18
CA VAL A 145 -5.69 14.94 -6.27
C VAL A 145 -4.92 16.06 -6.96
N ASP A 146 -4.28 15.76 -8.09
CA ASP A 146 -3.42 16.68 -8.87
C ASP A 146 -2.45 17.51 -8.00
N GLY A 147 -1.68 16.84 -7.14
CA GLY A 147 -0.70 17.48 -6.23
C GLY A 147 -1.28 17.97 -4.90
N ARG A 148 -2.59 18.11 -4.75
CA ARG A 148 -3.23 18.40 -3.47
C ARG A 148 -3.23 17.16 -2.59
N ALA A 149 -2.52 17.21 -1.47
CA ALA A 149 -2.46 16.12 -0.49
C ALA A 149 -3.78 15.94 0.26
N VAL A 150 -4.22 14.69 0.39
CA VAL A 150 -5.36 14.29 1.19
C VAL A 150 -4.90 13.18 2.14
N PRO A 151 -5.00 13.34 3.47
CA PRO A 151 -4.52 12.34 4.41
C PRO A 151 -5.09 10.94 4.14
N ALA A 152 -4.23 9.94 4.12
CA ALA A 152 -4.64 8.55 3.99
C ALA A 152 -4.98 7.97 5.38
N THR A 153 -6.14 7.37 5.51
CA THR A 153 -6.53 6.62 6.72
C THR A 153 -6.31 5.11 6.56
N GLN A 154 -6.26 4.66 5.33
CA GLN A 154 -6.06 3.26 4.93
C GLN A 154 -5.30 3.21 3.61
N THR A 155 -4.56 2.13 3.35
CA THR A 155 -3.87 1.89 2.09
C THR A 155 -4.79 2.01 0.87
N THR A 156 -5.99 1.44 0.98
CA THR A 156 -7.07 1.56 -0.01
C THR A 156 -8.30 2.03 0.74
N PRO A 157 -8.80 3.23 0.50
CA PRO A 157 -10.00 3.77 1.16
C PRO A 157 -11.26 2.91 0.96
N ASP A 158 -12.33 3.22 1.69
CA ASP A 158 -13.66 2.65 1.47
C ASP A 158 -14.27 3.11 0.13
N GLN A 159 -15.36 2.44 -0.29
CA GLN A 159 -15.99 2.65 -1.59
C GLN A 159 -16.47 4.10 -1.80
N LEU A 160 -17.08 4.71 -0.77
CA LEU A 160 -17.60 6.08 -0.86
C LEU A 160 -16.44 7.09 -0.96
N THR A 161 -15.42 6.94 -0.12
CA THR A 161 -14.23 7.80 -0.14
C THR A 161 -13.47 7.67 -1.46
N LEU A 162 -13.29 6.44 -2.00
CA LEU A 162 -12.64 6.21 -3.29
C LEU A 162 -13.35 6.95 -4.41
N ASN A 163 -14.68 6.73 -4.55
CA ASN A 163 -15.43 7.32 -5.65
C ASN A 163 -15.55 8.84 -5.52
N ARG A 164 -15.69 9.37 -4.29
CA ARG A 164 -15.69 10.83 -4.05
C ARG A 164 -14.37 11.47 -4.50
N LEU A 165 -13.22 10.92 -4.09
CA LEU A 165 -11.93 11.47 -4.46
C LEU A 165 -11.64 11.30 -5.96
N MET A 166 -12.08 10.20 -6.58
CA MET A 166 -11.98 10.02 -8.03
C MET A 166 -12.86 11.01 -8.80
N HIS A 167 -14.04 11.34 -8.27
CA HIS A 167 -14.89 12.38 -8.84
C HIS A 167 -14.19 13.75 -8.76
N GLU A 168 -13.62 14.11 -7.60
CA GLU A 168 -12.80 15.30 -7.46
C GLU A 168 -11.61 15.33 -8.45
N MET A 169 -10.93 14.19 -8.66
CA MET A 169 -9.87 14.09 -9.67
C MET A 169 -10.38 14.39 -11.07
N VAL A 170 -11.56 13.87 -11.43
CA VAL A 170 -12.17 14.16 -12.75
C VAL A 170 -12.50 15.65 -12.89
N GLU A 171 -13.06 16.27 -11.85
CA GLU A 171 -13.39 17.72 -11.86
C GLU A 171 -12.14 18.59 -11.97
N GLU A 172 -11.01 18.18 -11.32
CA GLU A 172 -9.72 18.85 -11.45
C GLU A 172 -9.03 18.57 -12.81
N GLY A 173 -9.61 17.72 -13.65
CA GLY A 173 -9.10 17.38 -14.97
C GLY A 173 -8.01 16.31 -14.99
N CYS A 174 -7.90 15.46 -13.96
CA CYS A 174 -7.02 14.31 -14.00
C CYS A 174 -7.42 13.33 -15.10
N GLU A 175 -6.44 12.85 -15.86
CA GLU A 175 -6.63 11.81 -16.88
C GLU A 175 -6.26 10.41 -16.38
N TYR A 176 -5.39 10.34 -15.39
CA TYR A 176 -4.84 9.10 -14.83
C TYR A 176 -4.98 9.09 -13.31
N ALA A 177 -5.20 7.90 -12.78
CA ALA A 177 -5.11 7.67 -11.35
C ALA A 177 -4.40 6.34 -11.06
N PHE A 178 -3.57 6.33 -10.04
CA PHE A 178 -2.82 5.17 -9.58
C PHE A 178 -3.24 4.83 -8.16
N MET A 179 -3.39 3.55 -7.86
CA MET A 179 -3.80 3.16 -6.51
C MET A 179 -3.15 1.86 -6.04
N GLU A 180 -2.85 1.82 -4.76
CA GLU A 180 -2.55 0.57 -4.08
C GLU A 180 -3.84 -0.22 -3.87
N VAL A 181 -3.88 -1.47 -4.35
CA VAL A 181 -4.97 -2.41 -4.10
C VAL A 181 -4.51 -3.41 -3.04
N SER A 182 -4.89 -3.20 -1.79
CA SER A 182 -4.59 -4.12 -0.70
C SER A 182 -5.43 -5.40 -0.82
N SER A 183 -4.94 -6.52 -0.25
CA SER A 183 -5.71 -7.77 -0.20
C SER A 183 -7.01 -7.60 0.59
N HIS A 184 -6.99 -6.80 1.66
CA HIS A 184 -8.20 -6.44 2.41
C HIS A 184 -9.22 -5.71 1.53
N ALA A 185 -8.77 -4.76 0.72
CA ALA A 185 -9.67 -4.00 -0.16
C ALA A 185 -10.32 -4.90 -1.23
N ALA A 186 -9.55 -5.82 -1.80
CA ALA A 186 -10.08 -6.77 -2.76
C ALA A 186 -11.07 -7.77 -2.11
N ASP A 187 -10.73 -8.28 -0.92
CA ASP A 187 -11.57 -9.21 -0.17
C ASP A 187 -12.86 -8.56 0.37
N GLN A 188 -12.75 -7.32 0.84
CA GLN A 188 -13.87 -6.52 1.36
C GLN A 188 -14.66 -5.77 0.28
N HIS A 189 -14.48 -6.11 -1.00
CA HIS A 189 -15.21 -5.51 -2.12
C HIS A 189 -15.07 -3.99 -2.27
N ARG A 190 -14.00 -3.37 -1.73
CA ARG A 190 -13.83 -1.91 -1.80
C ARG A 190 -13.58 -1.38 -3.21
N ILE A 191 -13.12 -2.25 -4.11
CA ILE A 191 -12.80 -1.93 -5.50
C ILE A 191 -13.91 -2.31 -6.48
N ASP A 192 -15.02 -2.89 -6.00
CA ASP A 192 -16.15 -3.22 -6.85
C ASP A 192 -16.80 -1.95 -7.39
N GLY A 193 -17.31 -2.01 -8.60
CA GLY A 193 -17.85 -0.86 -9.30
C GLY A 193 -16.81 0.01 -10.02
N LEU A 194 -15.52 -0.09 -9.68
CA LEU A 194 -14.45 0.62 -10.38
C LEU A 194 -14.06 -0.08 -11.68
N ARG A 195 -13.77 0.72 -12.72
CA ARG A 195 -13.23 0.25 -13.99
C ARG A 195 -11.74 0.50 -14.05
N PHE A 196 -10.94 -0.55 -14.05
CA PHE A 196 -9.49 -0.45 -14.15
C PHE A 196 -9.04 -0.50 -15.61
N ARG A 197 -8.11 0.39 -15.99
CA ARG A 197 -7.36 0.34 -17.23
C ARG A 197 -6.22 -0.66 -17.17
N GLY A 198 -5.71 -0.96 -15.97
CA GLY A 198 -4.65 -1.94 -15.76
C GLY A 198 -4.49 -2.38 -14.33
N ALA A 199 -3.92 -3.56 -14.18
CA ALA A 199 -3.52 -4.13 -12.90
C ALA A 199 -2.06 -4.58 -12.95
N ILE A 200 -1.32 -4.33 -11.86
CA ILE A 200 0.07 -4.71 -11.69
C ILE A 200 0.17 -5.64 -10.48
N PHE A 201 0.84 -6.79 -10.64
CA PHE A 201 1.21 -7.68 -9.56
C PHE A 201 2.71 -7.65 -9.33
N THR A 202 3.14 -7.32 -8.11
CA THR A 202 4.57 -7.22 -7.77
C THR A 202 5.14 -8.53 -7.25
N ASN A 203 4.63 -9.06 -6.15
CA ASN A 203 5.10 -10.31 -5.51
C ASN A 203 4.10 -10.81 -4.45
N LEU A 204 4.29 -12.06 -4.02
CA LEU A 204 3.55 -12.66 -2.91
C LEU A 204 4.51 -13.31 -1.93
N THR A 205 4.57 -12.78 -0.71
CA THR A 205 5.27 -13.39 0.43
C THR A 205 4.34 -13.46 1.64
N ARG A 206 4.78 -14.09 2.73
CA ARG A 206 3.95 -14.27 3.92
C ARG A 206 3.67 -12.94 4.62
N ASP A 207 2.40 -12.52 4.60
CA ASP A 207 1.91 -11.36 5.33
C ASP A 207 0.39 -11.47 5.59
N HIS A 208 -0.16 -10.66 6.51
CA HIS A 208 -1.60 -10.55 6.79
C HIS A 208 -2.31 -11.87 7.12
N LEU A 209 -1.61 -12.85 7.73
CA LEU A 209 -2.23 -14.12 8.13
C LEU A 209 -3.10 -14.01 9.38
N ASP A 210 -3.00 -12.92 10.12
CA ASP A 210 -3.94 -12.52 11.16
C ASP A 210 -5.36 -12.36 10.59
N TYR A 211 -5.49 -11.80 9.40
CA TYR A 211 -6.76 -11.61 8.68
C TYR A 211 -7.10 -12.81 7.78
N HIS A 212 -6.25 -13.14 6.81
CA HIS A 212 -6.53 -14.15 5.78
C HIS A 212 -6.40 -15.60 6.24
N LYS A 213 -5.80 -15.84 7.42
CA LYS A 213 -5.55 -17.17 8.04
C LYS A 213 -4.58 -18.06 7.26
N THR A 214 -4.63 -18.09 5.94
CA THR A 214 -3.77 -18.93 5.08
C THR A 214 -3.15 -18.11 3.94
N VAL A 215 -2.00 -18.56 3.44
CA VAL A 215 -1.34 -17.97 2.26
C VAL A 215 -2.20 -18.12 1.01
N ASP A 216 -2.93 -19.23 0.89
CA ASP A 216 -3.85 -19.48 -0.24
C ASP A 216 -5.00 -18.45 -0.24
N ALA A 217 -5.66 -18.22 0.90
CA ALA A 217 -6.70 -17.20 1.02
C ALA A 217 -6.17 -15.79 0.70
N TYR A 218 -4.96 -15.47 1.18
CA TYR A 218 -4.29 -14.20 0.87
C TYR A 218 -4.00 -14.04 -0.63
N MET A 219 -3.54 -15.09 -1.29
CA MET A 219 -3.30 -15.13 -2.73
C MET A 219 -4.61 -14.97 -3.53
N ARG A 220 -5.68 -15.68 -3.14
CA ARG A 220 -7.01 -15.57 -3.78
C ARG A 220 -7.63 -14.20 -3.63
N ALA A 221 -7.46 -13.56 -2.48
CA ALA A 221 -7.91 -12.18 -2.27
C ALA A 221 -7.26 -11.21 -3.28
N LYS A 222 -5.93 -11.33 -3.53
CA LYS A 222 -5.27 -10.52 -4.56
C LYS A 222 -5.71 -10.89 -5.98
N LYS A 223 -5.92 -12.19 -6.25
CA LYS A 223 -6.36 -12.67 -7.57
C LYS A 223 -7.71 -12.09 -7.96
N ARG A 224 -8.64 -11.89 -7.01
CA ARG A 224 -9.94 -11.28 -7.26
C ARG A 224 -9.82 -9.94 -8.01
N PHE A 225 -8.79 -9.14 -7.73
CA PHE A 225 -8.53 -7.90 -8.45
C PHE A 225 -8.27 -8.13 -9.95
N PHE A 226 -7.58 -9.23 -10.32
CA PHE A 226 -7.34 -9.58 -11.72
C PHE A 226 -8.59 -10.19 -12.39
N ASP A 227 -9.44 -10.87 -11.63
CA ASP A 227 -10.64 -11.50 -12.16
C ASP A 227 -11.74 -10.50 -12.56
N ILE A 228 -11.74 -9.30 -11.94
CA ILE A 228 -12.72 -8.24 -12.26
C ILE A 228 -12.28 -7.31 -13.41
N LEU A 229 -11.07 -7.49 -13.98
CA LEU A 229 -10.56 -6.62 -15.03
C LEU A 229 -11.37 -6.78 -16.32
N PRO A 230 -11.74 -5.67 -17.00
CA PRO A 230 -12.36 -5.74 -18.31
C PRO A 230 -11.39 -6.17 -19.41
N ALA A 231 -11.89 -6.67 -20.52
CA ALA A 231 -11.09 -7.21 -21.62
C ALA A 231 -10.16 -6.19 -22.31
N ASP A 232 -10.48 -4.91 -22.21
CA ASP A 232 -9.68 -3.80 -22.75
C ASP A 232 -8.58 -3.32 -21.77
N ALA A 233 -8.55 -3.85 -20.54
CA ALA A 233 -7.49 -3.60 -19.56
C ALA A 233 -6.23 -4.43 -19.84
N PHE A 234 -5.13 -4.07 -19.19
CA PHE A 234 -3.94 -4.90 -19.12
C PHE A 234 -3.76 -5.52 -17.72
N ALA A 235 -3.21 -6.73 -17.69
CA ALA A 235 -2.77 -7.44 -16.50
C ALA A 235 -1.26 -7.66 -16.61
N LEU A 236 -0.46 -6.91 -15.84
CA LEU A 236 1.01 -6.96 -15.84
C LEU A 236 1.50 -7.66 -14.59
N VAL A 237 2.21 -8.77 -14.72
CA VAL A 237 2.65 -9.57 -13.57
C VAL A 237 4.15 -9.82 -13.58
N ASN A 238 4.74 -9.90 -12.40
CA ASN A 238 6.10 -10.36 -12.21
C ASN A 238 6.20 -11.87 -12.53
N ALA A 239 6.90 -12.22 -13.60
CA ALA A 239 7.08 -13.60 -14.03
C ALA A 239 8.06 -14.38 -13.15
N ASP A 240 8.91 -13.70 -12.39
CA ASP A 240 9.85 -14.32 -11.47
C ASP A 240 9.21 -14.71 -10.13
N ASP A 241 7.97 -14.27 -9.87
CA ASP A 241 7.16 -14.71 -8.73
C ASP A 241 6.17 -15.81 -9.17
N LYS A 242 6.17 -16.93 -8.44
CA LYS A 242 5.31 -18.09 -8.77
C LYS A 242 3.82 -17.75 -8.78
N ALA A 243 3.37 -16.79 -7.97
CA ALA A 243 1.98 -16.36 -7.92
C ALA A 243 1.60 -15.51 -9.15
N GLY A 244 2.55 -14.97 -9.91
CA GLY A 244 2.28 -14.16 -11.10
C GLY A 244 1.42 -14.88 -12.12
N GLN A 245 1.74 -16.12 -12.45
CA GLN A 245 0.95 -16.94 -13.37
C GLN A 245 -0.46 -17.26 -12.83
N PHE A 246 -0.58 -17.44 -11.51
CA PHE A 246 -1.89 -17.63 -10.88
C PHE A 246 -2.78 -16.38 -11.01
N MET A 247 -2.22 -15.18 -10.88
CA MET A 247 -2.97 -13.93 -11.08
C MET A 247 -3.57 -13.81 -12.49
N LEU A 248 -2.87 -14.34 -13.51
CA LEU A 248 -3.32 -14.30 -14.91
C LEU A 248 -4.37 -15.36 -15.28
N GLN A 249 -4.64 -16.32 -14.40
CA GLN A 249 -5.69 -17.31 -14.66
C GLN A 249 -7.06 -16.64 -14.65
N ASN A 250 -7.90 -16.96 -15.64
CA ASN A 250 -9.30 -16.51 -15.78
C ASN A 250 -9.50 -14.97 -15.94
N THR A 251 -8.46 -14.14 -15.97
CA THR A 251 -8.65 -12.72 -16.28
C THR A 251 -9.03 -12.54 -17.76
N ALA A 252 -10.00 -11.66 -18.02
CA ALA A 252 -10.36 -11.25 -19.36
C ALA A 252 -9.37 -10.24 -19.96
N ALA A 253 -8.56 -9.60 -19.14
CA ALA A 253 -7.60 -8.58 -19.54
C ALA A 253 -6.47 -9.12 -20.41
N LYS A 254 -5.83 -8.25 -21.19
CA LYS A 254 -4.61 -8.56 -21.95
C LYS A 254 -3.47 -8.86 -21.00
N LYS A 255 -2.81 -10.00 -21.17
CA LYS A 255 -1.80 -10.54 -20.24
C LYS A 255 -0.41 -10.10 -20.66
N TYR A 256 0.36 -9.56 -19.72
CA TYR A 256 1.74 -9.14 -19.89
C TYR A 256 2.58 -9.54 -18.69
N THR A 257 3.87 -9.73 -18.95
CA THR A 257 4.84 -10.17 -17.96
C THR A 257 6.05 -9.24 -17.91
N TYR A 258 6.66 -9.12 -16.72
CA TYR A 258 7.96 -8.48 -16.58
C TYR A 258 8.89 -9.34 -15.73
N SER A 259 10.21 -9.28 -15.98
CA SER A 259 11.19 -10.15 -15.34
C SER A 259 12.61 -9.57 -15.36
N LEU A 260 13.38 -9.87 -14.30
CA LEU A 260 14.83 -9.68 -14.24
C LEU A 260 15.61 -10.97 -14.56
N ARG A 261 14.97 -12.14 -14.61
CA ARG A 261 15.61 -13.45 -14.70
C ARG A 261 15.15 -14.26 -15.92
N SER A 262 13.87 -14.16 -16.23
CA SER A 262 13.20 -15.02 -17.21
C SER A 262 12.89 -14.26 -18.50
N GLN A 263 12.42 -14.99 -19.52
CA GLN A 263 11.82 -14.38 -20.71
C GLN A 263 10.48 -13.75 -20.30
N ALA A 264 10.24 -12.52 -20.72
CA ALA A 264 9.06 -11.74 -20.42
C ALA A 264 8.84 -10.67 -21.48
N ASP A 265 7.66 -10.05 -21.51
CA ASP A 265 7.34 -8.95 -22.42
C ASP A 265 8.22 -7.71 -22.13
N PHE A 266 8.51 -7.44 -20.86
CA PHE A 266 9.43 -6.39 -20.42
C PHE A 266 10.57 -6.99 -19.60
N ARG A 267 11.82 -6.63 -19.92
CA ARG A 267 13.00 -7.22 -19.29
C ARG A 267 13.97 -6.17 -18.79
N CYS A 268 14.59 -6.47 -17.67
CA CYS A 268 15.62 -5.63 -17.10
C CYS A 268 16.80 -6.49 -16.62
N LYS A 269 18.04 -5.97 -16.77
CA LYS A 269 19.25 -6.49 -16.13
C LYS A 269 19.88 -5.39 -15.30
N ILE A 270 20.33 -5.72 -14.10
CA ILE A 270 21.16 -4.84 -13.29
C ILE A 270 22.58 -4.98 -13.83
N ILE A 271 23.17 -3.88 -14.29
CA ILE A 271 24.57 -3.82 -14.75
C ILE A 271 25.47 -3.50 -13.56
N GLU A 272 25.18 -2.43 -12.84
CA GLU A 272 25.92 -1.99 -11.67
C GLU A 272 24.97 -1.48 -10.60
N SER A 273 25.26 -1.78 -9.32
CA SER A 273 24.48 -1.29 -8.19
C SER A 273 25.39 -0.57 -7.18
N ARG A 274 24.96 0.65 -6.77
CA ARG A 274 25.63 1.51 -5.77
C ARG A 274 24.58 1.90 -4.72
N LEU A 275 25.01 2.45 -3.56
CA LEU A 275 24.07 2.91 -2.51
C LEU A 275 23.18 4.08 -2.95
N ASN A 276 23.63 4.88 -3.90
CA ASN A 276 22.95 6.07 -4.39
C ASN A 276 22.37 5.91 -5.81
N GLY A 277 22.33 4.70 -6.36
CA GLY A 277 21.76 4.46 -7.69
C GLY A 277 22.17 3.13 -8.32
N THR A 278 21.57 2.85 -9.45
CA THR A 278 21.78 1.58 -10.19
C THR A 278 21.79 1.87 -11.69
N LEU A 279 22.75 1.27 -12.41
CA LEU A 279 22.72 1.22 -13.86
C LEU A 279 21.93 -0.02 -14.30
N LEU A 280 20.83 0.21 -14.98
CA LEU A 280 19.92 -0.82 -15.49
C LEU A 280 20.04 -0.91 -17.01
N ASN A 281 19.88 -2.12 -17.56
CA ASN A 281 19.59 -2.34 -18.98
C ASN A 281 18.14 -2.80 -19.10
N ILE A 282 17.27 -1.94 -19.62
CA ILE A 282 15.83 -2.20 -19.82
C ILE A 282 15.59 -2.32 -21.32
N ASP A 283 15.15 -3.50 -21.76
CA ASP A 283 14.83 -3.79 -23.16
C ASP A 283 15.92 -3.30 -24.16
N ARG A 284 17.22 -3.49 -23.77
CA ARG A 284 18.45 -3.11 -24.51
C ARG A 284 18.89 -1.65 -24.39
N HIS A 285 18.20 -0.83 -23.58
CA HIS A 285 18.60 0.54 -23.28
C HIS A 285 19.23 0.63 -21.90
N GLU A 286 20.36 1.29 -21.80
CA GLU A 286 21.00 1.58 -20.52
C GLU A 286 20.41 2.84 -19.91
N VAL A 287 20.00 2.75 -18.65
CA VAL A 287 19.43 3.87 -17.88
C VAL A 287 20.02 3.88 -16.48
N GLU A 288 20.53 5.02 -16.05
CA GLU A 288 20.96 5.24 -14.67
C GLU A 288 19.78 5.76 -13.87
N VAL A 289 19.51 5.14 -12.71
CA VAL A 289 18.39 5.47 -11.83
C VAL A 289 18.89 5.70 -10.41
N LEU A 290 18.19 6.58 -9.66
CA LEU A 290 18.53 6.93 -8.28
C LEU A 290 18.03 5.91 -7.25
N PHE A 291 17.80 4.68 -7.67
CA PHE A 291 17.26 3.60 -6.85
C PHE A 291 18.27 2.49 -6.70
N THR A 292 18.31 1.88 -5.52
CA THR A 292 19.25 0.79 -5.22
C THR A 292 18.48 -0.50 -4.92
N GLY A 293 19.03 -1.62 -5.36
CA GLY A 293 18.58 -2.95 -5.05
C GLY A 293 17.65 -3.60 -6.07
N ARG A 294 17.71 -4.91 -6.08
CA ARG A 294 16.94 -5.75 -7.02
C ARG A 294 15.44 -5.53 -6.92
N PHE A 295 14.90 -5.35 -5.71
CA PHE A 295 13.47 -5.11 -5.51
C PHE A 295 13.02 -3.78 -6.15
N ASN A 296 13.86 -2.74 -6.13
CA ASN A 296 13.58 -1.49 -6.82
C ASN A 296 13.71 -1.62 -8.35
N ALA A 297 14.62 -2.46 -8.84
CA ALA A 297 14.67 -2.77 -10.27
C ALA A 297 13.37 -3.44 -10.76
N TYR A 298 12.77 -4.36 -9.96
CA TYR A 298 11.42 -4.89 -10.24
C TYR A 298 10.34 -3.81 -10.23
N ASN A 299 10.34 -2.91 -9.23
CA ASN A 299 9.36 -1.83 -9.14
C ASN A 299 9.47 -0.89 -10.35
N LEU A 300 10.69 -0.49 -10.72
CA LEU A 300 10.94 0.37 -11.89
C LEU A 300 10.57 -0.31 -13.21
N LEU A 301 10.83 -1.61 -13.35
CA LEU A 301 10.43 -2.37 -14.54
C LEU A 301 8.92 -2.49 -14.64
N ALA A 302 8.20 -2.63 -13.51
CA ALA A 302 6.74 -2.59 -13.48
C ALA A 302 6.19 -1.20 -13.87
N VAL A 303 6.85 -0.12 -13.42
CA VAL A 303 6.54 1.27 -13.81
C VAL A 303 6.74 1.44 -15.32
N TYR A 304 7.92 1.05 -15.85
CA TYR A 304 8.21 1.08 -17.27
C TYR A 304 7.16 0.32 -18.09
N GLY A 305 6.91 -0.95 -17.76
CA GLY A 305 5.94 -1.77 -18.47
C GLY A 305 4.54 -1.17 -18.47
N ALA A 306 4.06 -0.69 -17.31
CA ALA A 306 2.75 -0.05 -17.19
C ALA A 306 2.66 1.24 -18.02
N THR A 307 3.70 2.07 -18.02
CA THR A 307 3.75 3.31 -18.81
C THR A 307 3.71 3.00 -20.31
N ARG A 308 4.46 1.98 -20.76
CA ARG A 308 4.42 1.50 -22.14
C ARG A 308 3.02 0.99 -22.53
N LEU A 309 2.37 0.24 -21.64
CA LEU A 309 1.01 -0.29 -21.86
C LEU A 309 -0.08 0.78 -21.84
N LEU A 310 0.18 1.92 -21.19
CA LEU A 310 -0.66 3.12 -21.28
C LEU A 310 -0.46 3.88 -22.59
N GLY A 311 0.52 3.51 -23.42
CA GLY A 311 0.75 4.04 -24.76
C GLY A 311 1.82 5.15 -24.84
N PHE A 312 2.62 5.33 -23.80
CA PHE A 312 3.69 6.32 -23.80
C PHE A 312 4.92 5.83 -24.61
N ASP A 313 5.64 6.78 -25.14
CA ASP A 313 6.87 6.54 -25.91
C ASP A 313 7.97 5.92 -25.03
N GLU A 314 8.81 5.10 -25.63
CA GLU A 314 9.86 4.35 -24.92
C GLU A 314 10.98 5.25 -24.42
N GLU A 315 11.56 6.06 -25.32
CA GLU A 315 12.68 6.93 -24.99
C GLU A 315 12.29 7.94 -23.91
N ARG A 316 11.13 8.58 -24.08
CA ARG A 316 10.58 9.51 -23.08
C ARG A 316 10.37 8.81 -21.73
N THR A 317 9.83 7.58 -21.74
CA THR A 317 9.62 6.80 -20.51
C THR A 317 10.94 6.54 -19.77
N LEU A 318 12.01 6.18 -20.49
CA LEU A 318 13.33 5.91 -19.89
C LEU A 318 13.98 7.21 -19.38
N VAL A 319 13.87 8.31 -20.12
CA VAL A 319 14.40 9.62 -19.69
C VAL A 319 13.71 10.11 -18.43
N ASP A 320 12.38 10.06 -18.38
CA ASP A 320 11.65 10.52 -17.18
C ASP A 320 11.86 9.57 -16.00
N MET A 321 12.03 8.25 -16.25
CA MET A 321 12.37 7.28 -15.20
C MET A 321 13.73 7.54 -14.56
N SER A 322 14.74 8.00 -15.30
CA SER A 322 16.06 8.35 -14.76
C SER A 322 16.03 9.53 -13.78
N ARG A 323 14.97 10.36 -13.82
CA ARG A 323 14.77 11.53 -12.97
C ARG A 323 13.94 11.24 -11.73
N LEU A 324 13.32 10.06 -11.65
CA LEU A 324 12.53 9.66 -10.48
C LEU A 324 13.42 9.59 -9.23
N VAL A 325 12.88 10.03 -8.11
CA VAL A 325 13.55 9.96 -6.81
C VAL A 325 12.91 8.90 -5.91
N PRO A 326 13.65 8.31 -4.97
CA PRO A 326 13.10 7.35 -4.01
C PRO A 326 11.91 7.92 -3.24
N VAL A 327 10.88 7.09 -3.08
CA VAL A 327 9.69 7.44 -2.30
C VAL A 327 10.07 7.57 -0.82
N ALA A 328 9.52 8.58 -0.14
CA ALA A 328 9.80 8.82 1.27
C ALA A 328 9.63 7.54 2.12
N GLY A 329 10.65 7.23 2.94
CA GLY A 329 10.68 6.04 3.79
C GLY A 329 10.75 4.70 3.04
N ARG A 330 11.19 4.68 1.78
CA ARG A 330 11.42 3.48 0.97
C ARG A 330 12.85 3.47 0.47
N PHE A 331 13.72 2.76 1.20
CA PHE A 331 15.17 2.72 0.95
C PHE A 331 15.78 4.12 0.75
N GLN A 332 15.40 5.04 1.62
CA GLN A 332 15.83 6.44 1.53
C GLN A 332 17.22 6.58 2.17
N THR A 333 18.19 7.00 1.39
CA THR A 333 19.60 7.11 1.79
C THR A 333 19.96 8.53 2.22
N PHE A 334 20.80 8.63 3.25
CA PHE A 334 21.35 9.89 3.78
C PHE A 334 22.85 9.70 4.05
N GLU A 335 23.68 10.61 3.59
CA GLU A 335 25.13 10.57 3.82
C GLU A 335 25.51 11.37 5.06
N SER A 336 26.16 10.72 6.03
CA SER A 336 26.68 11.35 7.23
C SER A 336 27.92 12.19 6.93
N PRO A 337 28.12 13.32 7.63
CA PRO A 337 29.37 14.07 7.61
C PRO A 337 30.59 13.22 7.98
N ARG A 338 30.41 12.16 8.80
CA ARG A 338 31.44 11.20 9.18
C ARG A 338 31.72 10.13 8.10
N GLY A 339 30.98 10.13 6.98
CA GLY A 339 31.18 9.24 5.83
C GLY A 339 30.58 7.85 5.95
N TYR A 340 29.64 7.62 6.88
CA TYR A 340 28.74 6.46 6.83
C TYR A 340 27.42 6.84 6.17
N THR A 341 26.65 5.84 5.73
CA THR A 341 25.32 6.03 5.12
C THR A 341 24.23 5.58 6.08
N ALA A 342 23.20 6.41 6.30
CA ALA A 342 21.96 6.00 6.97
C ALA A 342 20.89 5.68 5.91
N ILE A 343 20.14 4.59 6.12
CA ILE A 343 19.02 4.18 5.27
C ILE A 343 17.77 4.09 6.12
N VAL A 344 16.71 4.81 5.74
CA VAL A 344 15.39 4.74 6.37
C VAL A 344 14.44 3.97 5.48
N ASP A 345 13.83 2.90 5.99
CA ASP A 345 12.94 2.02 5.24
C ASP A 345 11.74 1.52 6.05
N TYR A 346 10.64 1.27 5.36
CA TYR A 346 9.39 0.73 5.92
C TYR A 346 9.40 -0.80 6.11
N ALA A 347 10.52 -1.47 5.96
CA ALA A 347 10.65 -2.93 6.12
C ALA A 347 10.22 -3.39 7.52
N HIS A 348 9.01 -3.91 7.63
CA HIS A 348 8.36 -4.36 8.87
C HIS A 348 7.88 -5.82 8.78
N THR A 349 8.36 -6.57 7.79
CA THR A 349 8.16 -8.01 7.62
C THR A 349 9.52 -8.70 7.45
N PRO A 350 9.65 -10.00 7.77
CA PRO A 350 10.92 -10.73 7.61
C PRO A 350 11.47 -10.63 6.18
N ASP A 351 10.63 -10.83 5.17
CA ASP A 351 11.02 -10.78 3.76
C ASP A 351 11.48 -9.38 3.32
N ALA A 352 10.78 -8.32 3.75
CA ALA A 352 11.18 -6.94 3.46
C ALA A 352 12.54 -6.62 4.09
N LEU A 353 12.80 -7.06 5.32
CA LEU A 353 14.10 -6.90 5.97
C LEU A 353 15.22 -7.64 5.21
N VAL A 354 14.95 -8.88 4.80
CA VAL A 354 15.90 -9.65 3.98
C VAL A 354 16.22 -8.90 2.68
N ASN A 355 15.21 -8.37 1.99
CA ASN A 355 15.41 -7.64 0.73
C ASN A 355 16.26 -6.38 0.93
N VAL A 356 15.97 -5.57 1.95
CA VAL A 356 16.73 -4.35 2.25
C VAL A 356 18.17 -4.70 2.66
N LEU A 357 18.35 -5.58 3.65
CA LEU A 357 19.66 -5.90 4.20
C LEU A 357 20.57 -6.66 3.22
N SER A 358 20.00 -7.57 2.41
CA SER A 358 20.75 -8.24 1.35
C SER A 358 21.20 -7.25 0.28
N THR A 359 20.34 -6.29 -0.09
CA THR A 359 20.72 -5.22 -1.03
C THR A 359 21.89 -4.40 -0.49
N VAL A 360 21.84 -4.00 0.79
CA VAL A 360 22.92 -3.27 1.43
C VAL A 360 24.22 -4.11 1.43
N ARG A 361 24.09 -5.39 1.78
CA ARG A 361 25.25 -6.32 1.79
C ARG A 361 25.85 -6.51 0.40
N ASP A 362 25.03 -6.66 -0.63
CA ASP A 362 25.49 -6.81 -2.02
C ASP A 362 26.31 -5.58 -2.49
N VAL A 363 25.95 -4.38 -2.05
CA VAL A 363 26.65 -3.15 -2.42
C VAL A 363 27.89 -2.90 -1.56
N VAL A 364 27.77 -3.06 -0.24
CA VAL A 364 28.86 -2.75 0.71
C VAL A 364 29.91 -3.86 0.73
N GLY A 365 29.51 -5.11 0.45
CA GLY A 365 30.39 -6.27 0.50
C GLY A 365 30.96 -6.50 1.90
N THR A 366 32.28 -6.75 1.96
CA THR A 366 33.02 -6.96 3.22
C THR A 366 33.74 -5.71 3.72
N ARG A 367 33.65 -4.58 2.99
CA ARG A 367 34.42 -3.35 3.28
C ARG A 367 33.81 -2.49 4.38
N GLY A 368 32.48 -2.57 4.56
CA GLY A 368 31.75 -1.82 5.59
C GLY A 368 30.86 -2.75 6.41
N LYS A 369 30.51 -2.29 7.61
CA LYS A 369 29.60 -2.97 8.52
C LYS A 369 28.15 -2.51 8.30
N ILE A 370 27.23 -3.40 8.56
CA ILE A 370 25.78 -3.11 8.58
C ILE A 370 25.34 -3.11 10.03
N ILE A 371 24.81 -1.97 10.48
CA ILE A 371 24.23 -1.77 11.80
C ILE A 371 22.73 -1.59 11.60
N THR A 372 21.92 -2.51 12.12
CA THR A 372 20.45 -2.48 11.90
C THR A 372 19.71 -2.10 13.15
N VAL A 373 18.86 -1.09 13.04
CA VAL A 373 17.88 -0.68 14.06
C VAL A 373 16.51 -1.14 13.59
N VAL A 374 15.85 -2.02 14.35
CA VAL A 374 14.55 -2.58 13.96
C VAL A 374 13.65 -2.83 15.17
N GLY A 375 12.36 -2.60 15.00
CA GLY A 375 11.31 -2.91 15.96
C GLY A 375 10.15 -3.65 15.31
N ALA A 376 9.20 -4.08 16.12
CA ALA A 376 7.96 -4.69 15.66
C ALA A 376 6.73 -3.99 16.25
N GLY A 377 5.64 -3.94 15.49
CA GLY A 377 4.39 -3.32 15.94
C GLY A 377 3.62 -4.21 16.92
N GLY A 378 2.99 -3.58 17.91
CA GLY A 378 2.03 -4.20 18.81
C GLY A 378 0.67 -4.44 18.12
N ASN A 379 -0.16 -5.34 18.69
CA ASN A 379 -1.47 -5.74 18.19
C ASN A 379 -1.44 -6.17 16.71
N ARG A 380 -0.37 -6.88 16.33
CA ARG A 380 -0.13 -7.44 14.98
C ARG A 380 0.33 -8.89 15.12
N ASP A 381 0.62 -9.55 13.99
CA ASP A 381 1.15 -10.92 13.96
C ASP A 381 2.41 -11.05 14.83
N ARG A 382 2.27 -11.69 16.01
CA ARG A 382 3.37 -11.93 16.94
C ARG A 382 4.38 -12.94 16.38
N GLY A 383 3.90 -13.88 15.55
CA GLY A 383 4.75 -14.94 14.98
C GLY A 383 5.86 -14.43 14.06
N LYS A 384 5.72 -13.22 13.51
CA LYS A 384 6.78 -12.61 12.70
C LYS A 384 7.93 -11.99 13.51
N ARG A 385 7.70 -11.62 14.81
CA ARG A 385 8.66 -10.91 15.66
C ARG A 385 10.01 -11.64 15.80
N PRO A 386 10.04 -12.93 16.22
CA PRO A 386 11.30 -13.68 16.32
C PRO A 386 11.97 -13.89 14.98
N ILE A 387 11.19 -14.08 13.90
CA ILE A 387 11.73 -14.26 12.55
C ILE A 387 12.40 -12.97 12.05
N MET A 388 11.77 -11.80 12.28
CA MET A 388 12.36 -10.50 11.94
C MET A 388 13.70 -10.28 12.63
N ALA A 389 13.78 -10.55 13.93
CA ALA A 389 15.01 -10.40 14.69
C ALA A 389 16.12 -11.35 14.18
N LYS A 390 15.78 -12.62 13.89
CA LYS A 390 16.71 -13.61 13.35
C LYS A 390 17.27 -13.19 11.99
N GLU A 391 16.42 -12.78 11.06
CA GLU A 391 16.86 -12.35 9.73
C GLU A 391 17.67 -11.05 9.80
N ALA A 392 17.27 -10.09 10.65
CA ALA A 392 18.06 -8.89 10.87
C ALA A 392 19.44 -9.19 11.45
N SER A 393 19.54 -10.09 12.45
CA SER A 393 20.83 -10.50 13.00
C SER A 393 21.71 -11.20 11.99
N ARG A 394 21.13 -12.12 11.21
CA ARG A 394 21.88 -12.90 10.19
C ARG A 394 22.55 -12.03 9.12
N LEU A 395 21.91 -10.91 8.76
CA LEU A 395 22.36 -10.03 7.66
C LEU A 395 23.10 -8.78 8.15
N SER A 396 23.22 -8.58 9.47
CA SER A 396 23.87 -7.41 10.07
C SER A 396 25.10 -7.80 10.89
N ASP A 397 26.05 -6.88 10.97
CA ASP A 397 27.22 -7.00 11.84
C ASP A 397 26.88 -6.60 13.28
N LYS A 398 25.88 -5.71 13.46
CA LYS A 398 25.32 -5.33 14.76
C LYS A 398 23.82 -5.12 14.63
N LEU A 399 23.07 -5.64 15.61
CA LEU A 399 21.61 -5.50 15.67
C LEU A 399 21.21 -4.67 16.91
N ILE A 400 20.32 -3.70 16.73
CA ILE A 400 19.69 -2.94 17.80
C ILE A 400 18.18 -3.17 17.70
N LEU A 401 17.61 -3.87 18.69
CA LEU A 401 16.18 -4.04 18.83
C LEU A 401 15.58 -2.85 19.59
N THR A 402 14.52 -2.26 19.05
CA THR A 402 13.90 -1.07 19.61
C THR A 402 12.38 -1.09 19.47
N SER A 403 11.69 -0.13 20.09
CA SER A 403 10.24 0.04 19.94
C SER A 403 9.89 0.60 18.57
N ASP A 404 8.80 0.10 18.02
CA ASP A 404 8.12 0.66 16.83
C ASP A 404 6.82 1.37 17.29
N ASN A 405 5.65 0.90 16.92
CA ASN A 405 4.34 1.31 17.43
C ASN A 405 3.82 0.25 18.40
N PRO A 406 4.04 0.37 19.72
CA PRO A 406 3.62 -0.66 20.68
C PRO A 406 2.10 -0.76 20.80
N ARG A 407 1.36 0.29 20.43
CA ARG A 407 -0.09 0.37 20.57
C ARG A 407 -0.55 0.07 22.00
N PHE A 408 -1.29 -1.01 22.21
CA PHE A 408 -1.78 -1.41 23.53
C PHE A 408 -0.94 -2.51 24.20
N GLU A 409 0.17 -2.95 23.58
CA GLU A 409 1.10 -3.91 24.18
C GLU A 409 2.23 -3.19 24.90
N ASN A 410 2.81 -3.85 25.92
CA ASN A 410 4.02 -3.37 26.57
C ASN A 410 5.20 -3.46 25.57
N PRO A 411 5.97 -2.38 25.34
CA PRO A 411 7.14 -2.42 24.45
C PRO A 411 8.15 -3.50 24.81
N ASP A 412 8.36 -3.75 26.10
CA ASP A 412 9.31 -4.76 26.58
C ASP A 412 8.88 -6.19 26.23
N ASP A 413 7.57 -6.48 26.24
CA ASP A 413 7.06 -7.79 25.83
C ASP A 413 7.27 -8.03 24.33
N ILE A 414 7.09 -6.99 23.52
CA ILE A 414 7.37 -7.06 22.07
C ILE A 414 8.85 -7.35 21.83
N LEU A 415 9.74 -6.66 22.56
CA LEU A 415 11.18 -6.87 22.48
C LEU A 415 11.58 -8.28 22.97
N ASN A 416 10.93 -8.82 24.00
CA ASN A 416 11.13 -10.19 24.46
C ASN A 416 10.77 -11.20 23.36
N ASP A 417 9.60 -11.06 22.71
CA ASP A 417 9.21 -11.91 21.59
C ASP A 417 10.25 -11.87 20.44
N MET A 418 10.85 -10.72 20.17
CA MET A 418 11.91 -10.59 19.16
C MET A 418 13.19 -11.31 19.59
N VAL A 419 13.60 -11.16 20.85
CA VAL A 419 14.82 -11.79 21.40
C VAL A 419 14.71 -13.33 21.42
N GLU A 420 13.52 -13.89 21.53
CA GLU A 420 13.29 -15.35 21.46
C GLU A 420 13.79 -15.96 20.14
N GLY A 421 13.79 -15.18 19.04
CA GLY A 421 14.32 -15.62 17.74
C GLY A 421 15.85 -15.70 17.64
N LEU A 422 16.58 -15.17 18.65
CA LEU A 422 18.03 -15.03 18.64
C LEU A 422 18.70 -16.13 19.44
N ASP A 423 19.71 -16.76 18.84
CA ASP A 423 20.60 -17.71 19.55
C ASP A 423 21.65 -16.98 20.41
N ALA A 424 22.53 -17.73 21.06
CA ALA A 424 23.53 -17.18 21.97
C ALA A 424 24.58 -16.29 21.26
N GLU A 425 24.90 -16.58 20.00
CA GLU A 425 25.85 -15.79 19.21
C GLU A 425 25.18 -14.49 18.73
N ASP A 426 23.95 -14.57 18.23
CA ASP A 426 23.16 -13.41 17.86
C ASP A 426 23.01 -12.41 19.01
N ARG A 427 22.72 -12.93 20.24
CA ARG A 427 22.56 -12.10 21.45
C ARG A 427 23.84 -11.36 21.86
N ARG A 428 25.02 -11.87 21.52
CA ARG A 428 26.29 -11.16 21.78
C ARG A 428 26.47 -9.93 20.89
N ARG A 429 25.85 -9.92 19.71
CA ARG A 429 25.94 -8.84 18.73
C ARG A 429 24.73 -7.90 18.78
N MET A 430 23.74 -8.21 19.63
CA MET A 430 22.50 -7.47 19.77
C MET A 430 22.55 -6.52 20.97
N LEU A 431 21.98 -5.32 20.78
CA LEU A 431 21.60 -4.41 21.84
C LEU A 431 20.08 -4.29 21.91
N ARG A 432 19.54 -4.11 23.12
CA ARG A 432 18.14 -3.83 23.35
C ARG A 432 18.01 -2.42 23.92
N ILE A 433 17.40 -1.53 23.15
CA ILE A 433 17.21 -0.12 23.51
C ILE A 433 15.77 0.24 23.17
N ALA A 434 14.89 0.28 24.17
CA ALA A 434 13.46 0.50 23.94
C ALA A 434 13.17 1.89 23.36
N ASP A 435 13.88 2.92 23.78
CA ASP A 435 13.80 4.26 23.18
C ASP A 435 14.38 4.25 21.78
N ARG A 436 13.52 4.51 20.77
CA ARG A 436 13.92 4.44 19.37
C ARG A 436 14.91 5.55 18.98
N ARG A 437 14.78 6.74 19.57
CA ARG A 437 15.71 7.85 19.33
C ARG A 437 17.12 7.49 19.81
N GLU A 438 17.21 6.96 21.01
CA GLU A 438 18.48 6.50 21.60
C GLU A 438 19.05 5.29 20.85
N ALA A 439 18.20 4.40 20.32
CA ALA A 439 18.62 3.29 19.47
C ALA A 439 19.29 3.78 18.17
N ILE A 440 18.69 4.77 17.49
CA ILE A 440 19.25 5.38 16.28
C ILE A 440 20.56 6.14 16.59
N ARG A 441 20.61 6.92 17.68
CA ARG A 441 21.83 7.61 18.14
C ARG A 441 22.95 6.62 18.43
N THR A 442 22.64 5.54 19.12
CA THR A 442 23.62 4.49 19.43
C THR A 442 24.14 3.83 18.16
N ALA A 443 23.28 3.55 17.17
CA ALA A 443 23.71 3.02 15.89
C ALA A 443 24.66 3.97 15.16
N ALA A 444 24.34 5.26 15.13
CA ALA A 444 25.20 6.30 14.54
C ALA A 444 26.57 6.40 15.24
N GLN A 445 26.60 6.29 16.57
CA GLN A 445 27.87 6.30 17.33
C GLN A 445 28.80 5.13 16.99
N PHE A 446 28.25 3.94 16.74
CA PHE A 446 29.03 2.77 16.31
C PHE A 446 29.52 2.86 14.87
N ALA A 447 28.82 3.61 14.02
CA ALA A 447 29.14 3.66 12.59
C ALA A 447 30.45 4.40 12.32
N GLN A 448 31.24 3.85 11.40
CA GLN A 448 32.47 4.39 10.89
C GLN A 448 32.34 4.72 9.40
N LYS A 449 33.31 5.44 8.85
CA LYS A 449 33.33 5.74 7.40
C LYS A 449 33.21 4.45 6.57
N GLY A 450 32.24 4.42 5.66
CA GLY A 450 31.95 3.28 4.79
C GLY A 450 30.95 2.27 5.38
N ASP A 451 30.54 2.43 6.63
CA ASP A 451 29.47 1.62 7.25
C ASP A 451 28.08 2.07 6.80
N VAL A 452 27.10 1.20 7.01
CA VAL A 452 25.69 1.52 6.74
C VAL A 452 24.83 1.27 7.99
N VAL A 453 24.07 2.29 8.38
CA VAL A 453 23.04 2.21 9.43
C VAL A 453 21.69 2.04 8.77
N VAL A 454 21.04 0.89 8.97
CA VAL A 454 19.70 0.60 8.43
C VAL A 454 18.66 0.79 9.53
N ILE A 455 17.76 1.75 9.37
CA ILE A 455 16.67 2.06 10.30
C ILE A 455 15.38 1.56 9.66
N ALA A 456 14.87 0.44 10.16
CA ALA A 456 13.76 -0.29 9.56
C ALA A 456 12.49 -0.27 10.43
N GLY A 457 11.34 -0.34 9.76
CA GLY A 457 10.01 -0.49 10.36
C GLY A 457 9.08 0.67 10.06
N LYS A 458 9.44 1.91 10.42
CA LYS A 458 8.56 3.08 10.32
C LYS A 458 8.58 3.75 8.96
N GLY A 459 9.73 3.80 8.30
CA GLY A 459 9.88 4.44 6.99
C GLY A 459 9.34 5.88 6.96
N HIS A 460 8.17 6.10 6.35
CA HIS A 460 7.51 7.40 6.22
C HIS A 460 6.62 7.78 7.40
N GLU A 461 6.41 6.89 8.38
CA GLU A 461 5.57 7.19 9.54
C GLU A 461 6.23 8.25 10.42
N ASN A 462 5.53 9.36 10.63
CA ASN A 462 5.97 10.48 11.46
C ASN A 462 5.36 10.46 12.87
N TYR A 463 4.97 9.29 13.37
CA TYR A 463 4.40 9.12 14.70
C TYR A 463 4.81 7.80 15.32
N GLN A 464 4.76 7.74 16.63
CA GLN A 464 4.75 6.51 17.43
C GLN A 464 3.41 6.40 18.16
N GLU A 465 2.70 5.28 17.97
CA GLU A 465 1.40 5.04 18.59
C GLU A 465 1.57 4.27 19.91
N ILE A 466 1.18 4.89 21.02
CA ILE A 466 1.24 4.33 22.37
C ILE A 466 -0.15 4.48 23.01
N CYS A 467 -0.77 3.38 23.43
CA CYS A 467 -2.11 3.36 24.04
C CYS A 467 -3.17 4.13 23.25
N GLY A 468 -3.13 4.04 21.90
CA GLY A 468 -4.05 4.72 20.99
C GLY A 468 -3.76 6.21 20.75
N VAL A 469 -2.71 6.76 21.37
CA VAL A 469 -2.27 8.14 21.15
C VAL A 469 -1.08 8.15 20.20
N LYS A 470 -1.12 9.00 19.17
CA LYS A 470 -0.03 9.21 18.21
C LYS A 470 0.86 10.35 18.71
N HIS A 471 2.09 10.04 19.08
CA HIS A 471 3.13 10.99 19.42
C HIS A 471 3.99 11.24 18.18
N HIS A 472 4.39 12.49 17.94
CA HIS A 472 5.27 12.81 16.84
C HIS A 472 6.63 12.11 16.97
N PHE A 473 7.02 11.38 15.93
CA PHE A 473 8.30 10.70 15.85
C PHE A 473 8.61 10.30 14.40
N ASP A 474 9.66 10.85 13.82
CA ASP A 474 10.09 10.58 12.45
C ASP A 474 11.56 10.15 12.45
N ASP A 475 11.84 8.95 11.93
CA ASP A 475 13.20 8.39 11.82
C ASP A 475 14.13 9.31 11.02
N LYS A 476 13.62 9.95 9.97
CA LYS A 476 14.38 10.88 9.13
C LYS A 476 14.79 12.14 9.89
N GLU A 477 13.88 12.71 10.69
CA GLU A 477 14.18 13.88 11.51
C GLU A 477 15.31 13.57 12.50
N VAL A 478 15.24 12.39 13.16
CA VAL A 478 16.29 11.95 14.09
C VAL A 478 17.65 11.80 13.39
N VAL A 479 17.67 11.24 12.18
CA VAL A 479 18.91 11.14 11.37
C VAL A 479 19.46 12.52 11.04
N GLN A 480 18.60 13.45 10.64
CA GLN A 480 19.01 14.81 10.29
C GLN A 480 19.56 15.58 11.50
N GLU A 481 18.93 15.44 12.68
CA GLU A 481 19.43 16.00 13.94
C GLU A 481 20.85 15.50 14.24
N ILE A 482 21.06 14.18 14.17
CA ILE A 482 22.37 13.55 14.41
C ILE A 482 23.42 14.11 13.41
N PHE A 483 23.07 14.20 12.13
CA PHE A 483 24.00 14.71 11.12
C PHE A 483 24.33 16.19 11.31
N ASN A 484 23.42 16.99 11.82
CA ASN A 484 23.69 18.38 12.16
C ASN A 484 24.66 18.48 13.35
N GLU A 485 24.45 17.69 14.41
CA GLU A 485 25.37 17.60 15.54
C GLU A 485 26.78 17.14 15.12
N GLU A 486 26.86 16.14 14.21
CA GLU A 486 28.13 15.67 13.67
C GLU A 486 28.87 16.74 12.86
N LYS A 487 28.16 17.58 12.10
CA LYS A 487 28.76 18.73 11.38
C LYS A 487 29.35 19.76 12.32
N GLU A 488 28.63 20.09 13.41
CA GLU A 488 29.08 21.05 14.41
C GLU A 488 30.36 20.59 15.12
N LEU A 489 30.49 19.28 15.37
CA LEU A 489 31.67 18.69 16.01
C LEU A 489 32.91 18.65 15.09
N GLN A 490 32.73 18.81 13.78
CA GLN A 490 33.82 18.84 12.79
C GLN A 490 34.32 20.25 12.48
N GLN A 491 33.59 21.29 12.91
CA GLN A 491 33.97 22.70 12.82
C GLN A 491 34.75 23.13 14.04
#